data_f4dc8da463bbe16c2463f91047ae06e5
#
_entry.id   f4dc8da463bbe16c2463f91047ae06e5
#
_cell.length_a   1.000
_cell.length_b   1.000
_cell.length_c   1.000
_cell.angle_alpha   90.00
_cell.angle_beta   90.00
_cell.angle_gamma   90.00
#
_symmetry.space_group_name_H-M   'P 1'
#
loop_
_entity.id
_entity.type
_entity.pdbx_description
1 polymer ?
#
loop_
_entity_poly.entity_id
_entity_poly.type
_entity_poly.pdbx_seq_one_letter_code
_entity_poly.pdbx_strand_id
1 'polypeptide(L)'
;TLELVSPIITNRETQLKELNTILCFLKKYDVSVNSSCGFHLHISQKKIPFSLYQLKKICKMFITFEKPMDSQNKERIKNKFCQSNRDNINFKGKSLDLCYKLIEKCRSEYELLNLINPIDKNSPIFTERGKGIDYGNWFRCQRYYKLNLTNLFNDKKTIEIRSHAGTTDIKTIIKWIDTWEQLIDTSALL
;
A
#
# COMPACT_ATOMS: atom_id res chain seq x y z
N THR A 1 -20.66 -0.60 -2.62
CA THR A 1 -19.37 0.04 -2.91
C THR A 1 -18.94 -0.28 -4.32
N LEU A 2 -18.61 0.73 -5.09
CA LEU A 2 -18.04 0.61 -6.44
C LEU A 2 -16.52 0.73 -6.33
N GLU A 3 -15.78 -0.14 -7.02
CA GLU A 3 -14.34 -0.06 -7.16
C GLU A 3 -14.01 0.10 -8.65
N LEU A 4 -13.25 1.13 -8.99
CA LEU A 4 -12.71 1.34 -10.33
C LEU A 4 -11.29 0.78 -10.36
N VAL A 5 -11.06 -0.25 -11.14
CA VAL A 5 -9.75 -0.89 -11.30
C VAL A 5 -9.21 -0.57 -12.68
N SER A 6 -8.02 0.04 -12.75
CA SER A 6 -7.33 0.27 -14.02
C SER A 6 -6.72 -1.04 -14.55
N PRO A 7 -6.54 -1.18 -15.88
CA PRO A 7 -5.64 -2.17 -16.42
C PRO A 7 -4.18 -1.91 -15.97
N ILE A 8 -3.30 -2.89 -16.18
CA ILE A 8 -1.86 -2.71 -15.91
C ILE A 8 -1.32 -1.59 -16.81
N ILE A 9 -0.73 -0.56 -16.19
CA ILE A 9 -0.16 0.58 -16.91
C ILE A 9 1.18 0.18 -17.49
N THR A 10 1.20 -0.11 -18.81
CA THR A 10 2.40 -0.45 -19.59
C THR A 10 2.81 0.68 -20.53
N ASN A 11 1.83 1.43 -21.05
CA ASN A 11 2.02 2.66 -21.80
C ASN A 11 1.40 3.81 -21.00
N ARG A 12 2.25 4.51 -20.27
CA ARG A 12 1.82 5.54 -19.31
C ARG A 12 1.01 6.66 -19.98
N GLU A 13 1.48 7.18 -21.10
CA GLU A 13 0.83 8.34 -21.73
C GLU A 13 -0.59 8.02 -22.18
N THR A 14 -0.76 6.93 -22.92
CA THR A 14 -2.07 6.50 -23.43
C THR A 14 -3.02 6.16 -22.30
N GLN A 15 -2.56 5.39 -21.32
CA GLN A 15 -3.42 4.90 -20.24
C GLN A 15 -3.80 5.99 -19.24
N LEU A 16 -2.96 7.00 -19.03
CA LEU A 16 -3.34 8.18 -18.23
C LEU A 16 -4.35 9.07 -18.98
N LYS A 17 -4.30 9.13 -20.30
CA LYS A 17 -5.34 9.80 -21.09
C LYS A 17 -6.68 9.08 -20.99
N GLU A 18 -6.68 7.75 -21.08
CA GLU A 18 -7.88 6.91 -20.89
C GLU A 18 -8.45 7.09 -19.47
N LEU A 19 -7.61 7.02 -18.46
CA LEU A 19 -8.02 7.25 -17.07
C LEU A 19 -8.64 8.63 -16.91
N ASN A 20 -8.03 9.68 -17.44
CA ASN A 20 -8.59 11.02 -17.40
C ASN A 20 -9.97 11.09 -18.05
N THR A 21 -10.18 10.42 -19.19
CA THR A 21 -11.47 10.35 -19.87
C THR A 21 -12.53 9.70 -18.98
N ILE A 22 -12.19 8.60 -18.30
CA ILE A 22 -13.08 7.92 -17.36
C ILE A 22 -13.41 8.85 -16.16
N LEU A 23 -12.42 9.52 -15.61
CA LEU A 23 -12.62 10.44 -14.47
C LEU A 23 -13.50 11.64 -14.86
N CYS A 24 -13.33 12.20 -16.06
CA CYS A 24 -14.19 13.25 -16.59
C CYS A 24 -15.64 12.76 -16.76
N PHE A 25 -15.82 11.52 -17.25
CA PHE A 25 -17.14 10.89 -17.35
C PHE A 25 -17.79 10.74 -15.98
N LEU A 26 -17.07 10.20 -14.99
CA LEU A 26 -17.60 10.06 -13.62
C LEU A 26 -18.02 11.41 -13.04
N LYS A 27 -17.23 12.45 -13.25
CA LYS A 27 -17.55 13.81 -12.81
C LYS A 27 -18.81 14.35 -13.49
N LYS A 28 -19.02 14.06 -14.78
CA LYS A 28 -20.24 14.47 -15.51
C LYS A 28 -21.50 13.86 -14.91
N TYR A 29 -21.42 12.70 -14.27
CA TYR A 29 -22.54 12.01 -13.61
C TYR A 29 -22.51 12.18 -12.08
N ASP A 30 -21.89 13.24 -11.57
CA ASP A 30 -21.82 13.60 -10.15
C ASP A 30 -21.30 12.48 -9.24
N VAL A 31 -20.48 11.58 -9.80
CA VAL A 31 -19.81 10.56 -9.00
C VAL A 31 -18.70 11.21 -8.18
N SER A 32 -18.85 11.16 -6.87
CA SER A 32 -17.91 11.74 -5.92
C SER A 32 -17.25 10.66 -5.04
N VAL A 33 -16.14 11.02 -4.45
CA VAL A 33 -15.45 10.22 -3.42
C VAL A 33 -15.75 10.80 -2.04
N ASN A 34 -15.73 9.95 -1.02
CA ASN A 34 -15.90 10.36 0.37
C ASN A 34 -14.77 9.77 1.24
N SER A 35 -14.80 10.02 2.55
CA SER A 35 -13.77 9.58 3.50
C SER A 35 -13.60 8.05 3.59
N SER A 36 -14.57 7.26 3.11
CA SER A 36 -14.44 5.80 3.04
C SER A 36 -13.67 5.31 1.81
N CYS A 37 -13.53 6.15 0.79
CA CYS A 37 -12.83 5.81 -0.45
C CYS A 37 -11.31 5.86 -0.25
N GLY A 38 -10.59 4.97 -0.92
CA GLY A 38 -9.12 4.96 -0.96
C GLY A 38 -8.62 4.86 -2.39
N PHE A 39 -7.50 5.50 -2.66
CA PHE A 39 -6.74 5.28 -3.88
C PHE A 39 -5.61 4.30 -3.57
N HIS A 40 -5.59 3.19 -4.30
CA HIS A 40 -4.59 2.14 -4.13
C HIS A 40 -3.71 2.07 -5.37
N LEU A 41 -2.40 2.01 -5.15
CA LEU A 41 -1.41 1.88 -6.20
C LEU A 41 -0.72 0.52 -6.07
N HIS A 42 -0.83 -0.31 -7.12
CA HIS A 42 -0.11 -1.57 -7.24
C HIS A 42 1.12 -1.39 -8.11
N ILE A 43 2.29 -1.76 -7.60
CA ILE A 43 3.57 -1.60 -8.29
C ILE A 43 4.27 -2.96 -8.40
N SER A 44 4.70 -3.30 -9.62
CA SER A 44 5.51 -4.48 -9.90
C SER A 44 6.73 -4.10 -10.74
N GLN A 45 7.76 -4.91 -10.66
CA GLN A 45 8.85 -4.83 -11.63
C GLN A 45 8.47 -5.60 -12.90
N LYS A 46 8.73 -4.99 -14.07
CA LYS A 46 8.24 -5.49 -15.39
C LYS A 46 8.72 -6.88 -15.77
N LYS A 47 9.90 -7.33 -15.30
CA LYS A 47 10.52 -8.59 -15.75
C LYS A 47 11.01 -9.49 -14.63
N ILE A 48 11.35 -8.95 -13.49
CA ILE A 48 11.94 -9.69 -12.37
C ILE A 48 11.19 -9.29 -11.10
N PRO A 49 10.73 -10.22 -10.28
CA PRO A 49 10.14 -9.89 -8.98
C PRO A 49 11.12 -9.09 -8.11
N PHE A 50 10.61 -8.25 -7.21
CA PHE A 50 11.43 -7.57 -6.23
C PHE A 50 12.24 -8.60 -5.43
N SER A 51 13.56 -8.43 -5.35
CA SER A 51 14.39 -9.21 -4.45
C SER A 51 14.09 -8.86 -2.99
N LEU A 52 14.39 -9.80 -2.07
CA LEU A 52 14.24 -9.52 -0.63
C LEU A 52 15.03 -8.27 -0.19
N TYR A 53 16.19 -8.04 -0.80
CA TYR A 53 17.00 -6.84 -0.54
C TYR A 53 16.25 -5.55 -0.93
N GLN A 54 15.67 -5.51 -2.12
CA GLN A 54 14.88 -4.37 -2.59
C GLN A 54 13.63 -4.15 -1.72
N LEU A 55 12.92 -5.23 -1.37
CA LEU A 55 11.75 -5.16 -0.49
C LEU A 55 12.11 -4.58 0.89
N LYS A 56 13.25 -4.98 1.48
CA LYS A 56 13.74 -4.41 2.73
C LYS A 56 13.97 -2.90 2.63
N LYS A 57 14.59 -2.45 1.54
CA LYS A 57 14.81 -1.01 1.30
C LYS A 57 13.51 -0.25 1.16
N ILE A 58 12.57 -0.77 0.36
CA ILE A 58 11.23 -0.20 0.19
C ILE A 58 10.52 -0.10 1.55
N CYS A 59 10.56 -1.15 2.37
CA CYS A 59 9.94 -1.14 3.69
C CYS A 59 10.56 -0.09 4.63
N LYS A 60 11.89 0.02 4.67
CA LYS A 60 12.57 1.05 5.46
C LYS A 60 12.20 2.46 5.02
N MET A 61 12.24 2.71 3.72
CA MET A 61 11.83 3.97 3.13
C MET A 61 10.38 4.27 3.50
N PHE A 62 9.46 3.30 3.33
CA PHE A 62 8.05 3.50 3.64
C PHE A 62 7.82 3.90 5.10
N ILE A 63 8.36 3.15 6.08
CA ILE A 63 8.16 3.45 7.51
C ILE A 63 8.82 4.77 7.94
N THR A 64 9.82 5.26 7.20
CA THR A 64 10.44 6.57 7.42
C THR A 64 9.52 7.70 6.99
N PHE A 65 8.92 7.55 5.82
CA PHE A 65 8.09 8.60 5.20
C PHE A 65 6.61 8.50 5.54
N GLU A 66 6.16 7.44 6.22
CA GLU A 66 4.75 7.24 6.53
C GLU A 66 4.12 8.43 7.26
N LYS A 67 4.74 8.93 8.34
CA LYS A 67 4.22 10.09 9.08
C LYS A 67 4.19 11.39 8.28
N PRO A 68 5.25 11.78 7.55
CA PRO A 68 5.20 12.89 6.60
C PRO A 68 4.07 12.77 5.57
N MET A 69 3.85 11.57 5.01
CA MET A 69 2.77 11.34 4.04
C MET A 69 1.38 11.43 4.67
N ASP A 70 1.22 10.99 5.92
CA ASP A 70 -0.03 11.10 6.67
C ASP A 70 -0.47 12.55 6.85
N SER A 71 0.48 13.50 6.97
CA SER A 71 0.16 14.92 7.08
C SER A 71 -0.60 15.46 5.86
N GLN A 72 -0.38 14.86 4.70
CA GLN A 72 -1.06 15.17 3.43
C GLN A 72 -2.37 14.39 3.23
N ASN A 73 -2.57 13.31 3.98
CA ASN A 73 -3.71 12.38 3.84
C ASN A 73 -4.40 12.12 5.19
N LYS A 74 -4.73 13.18 5.92
CA LYS A 74 -5.26 13.11 7.30
C LYS A 74 -6.48 12.21 7.47
N GLU A 75 -7.32 12.11 6.44
CA GLU A 75 -8.52 11.25 6.44
C GLU A 75 -8.18 9.75 6.51
N ARG A 76 -6.95 9.37 6.12
CA ARG A 76 -6.50 7.97 6.13
C ARG A 76 -5.84 7.53 7.44
N ILE A 77 -5.47 8.47 8.32
CA ILE A 77 -4.70 8.17 9.55
C ILE A 77 -5.44 7.20 10.47
N LYS A 78 -6.76 7.38 10.64
CA LYS A 78 -7.59 6.54 11.52
C LYS A 78 -8.40 5.49 10.78
N ASN A 79 -8.12 5.25 9.51
CA ASN A 79 -8.89 4.31 8.71
C ASN A 79 -8.45 2.86 9.02
N LYS A 80 -9.37 2.03 9.52
CA LYS A 80 -9.10 0.62 9.88
C LYS A 80 -8.66 -0.25 8.70
N PHE A 81 -9.00 0.14 7.47
CA PHE A 81 -8.59 -0.53 6.24
C PHE A 81 -7.26 0.00 5.68
N CYS A 82 -6.58 0.87 6.46
CA CYS A 82 -5.33 1.52 6.08
C CYS A 82 -4.48 1.75 7.34
N GLN A 83 -4.18 0.66 8.08
CA GLN A 83 -3.45 0.71 9.35
C GLN A 83 -2.00 1.14 9.13
N SER A 84 -1.42 1.79 10.14
CA SER A 84 -0.02 2.19 10.12
C SER A 84 0.91 0.97 10.12
N ASN A 85 1.87 0.93 9.20
CA ASN A 85 2.96 -0.04 9.25
C ASN A 85 3.95 0.36 10.35
N ARG A 86 4.19 1.66 10.54
CA ARG A 86 5.13 2.18 11.54
C ARG A 86 4.69 1.94 12.98
N ASP A 87 3.37 1.94 13.22
CA ASP A 87 2.79 1.75 14.55
C ASP A 87 2.15 0.35 14.72
N ASN A 88 2.50 -0.61 13.85
CA ASN A 88 2.07 -1.99 14.00
C ASN A 88 2.65 -2.64 15.27
N ILE A 89 2.13 -3.80 15.68
CA ILE A 89 2.51 -4.48 16.93
C ILE A 89 4.01 -4.81 17.02
N ASN A 90 4.70 -4.95 15.89
CA ASN A 90 6.13 -5.25 15.85
C ASN A 90 7.00 -4.00 16.02
N PHE A 91 6.49 -2.81 15.63
CA PHE A 91 7.26 -1.56 15.57
C PHE A 91 6.84 -0.51 16.58
N LYS A 92 5.64 -0.62 17.14
CA LYS A 92 5.11 0.35 18.10
C LYS A 92 6.09 0.61 19.23
N GLY A 93 6.37 1.89 19.50
CA GLY A 93 7.28 2.33 20.56
C GLY A 93 8.78 2.15 20.26
N LYS A 94 9.17 1.58 19.10
CA LYS A 94 10.58 1.39 18.73
C LYS A 94 11.12 2.60 17.96
N SER A 95 12.43 2.87 18.05
CA SER A 95 13.11 3.83 17.20
C SER A 95 13.14 3.34 15.74
N LEU A 96 13.33 4.26 14.77
CA LEU A 96 13.52 3.88 13.35
C LEU A 96 14.70 2.95 13.16
N ASP A 97 15.83 3.22 13.85
CA ASP A 97 17.02 2.38 13.80
C ASP A 97 16.73 0.93 14.22
N LEU A 98 15.97 0.76 15.32
CA LEU A 98 15.58 -0.58 15.75
C LEU A 98 14.64 -1.26 14.76
N CYS A 99 13.70 -0.53 14.15
CA CYS A 99 12.83 -1.06 13.09
C CYS A 99 13.66 -1.50 11.88
N TYR A 100 14.67 -0.72 11.48
CA TYR A 100 15.57 -1.10 10.39
C TYR A 100 16.36 -2.38 10.71
N LYS A 101 16.87 -2.51 11.92
CA LYS A 101 17.56 -3.73 12.36
C LYS A 101 16.64 -4.96 12.31
N LEU A 102 15.37 -4.81 12.67
CA LEU A 102 14.39 -5.89 12.56
C LEU A 102 14.13 -6.27 11.09
N ILE A 103 13.97 -5.28 10.21
CA ILE A 103 13.79 -5.52 8.77
C ILE A 103 15.01 -6.24 8.19
N GLU A 104 16.24 -5.83 8.56
CA GLU A 104 17.46 -6.49 8.06
C GLU A 104 17.59 -7.94 8.50
N LYS A 105 17.12 -8.30 9.66
CA LYS A 105 17.14 -9.68 10.16
C LYS A 105 16.24 -10.65 9.40
N CYS A 106 15.24 -10.16 8.66
CA CYS A 106 14.36 -11.03 7.87
C CYS A 106 15.19 -11.78 6.81
N ARG A 107 15.01 -13.11 6.73
CA ARG A 107 15.73 -14.01 5.82
C ARG A 107 14.88 -14.44 4.63
N SER A 108 13.58 -14.11 4.65
CA SER A 108 12.64 -14.43 3.59
C SER A 108 11.60 -13.32 3.41
N GLU A 109 10.94 -13.29 2.26
CA GLU A 109 9.83 -12.40 1.98
C GLU A 109 8.65 -12.65 2.94
N TYR A 110 8.47 -13.89 3.37
CA TYR A 110 7.42 -14.25 4.32
C TYR A 110 7.69 -13.71 5.73
N GLU A 111 8.95 -13.75 6.20
CA GLU A 111 9.33 -13.11 7.46
C GLU A 111 9.12 -11.59 7.38
N LEU A 112 9.50 -10.98 6.25
CA LEU A 112 9.32 -9.55 6.01
C LEU A 112 7.82 -9.19 5.98
N LEU A 113 6.99 -9.98 5.30
CA LEU A 113 5.53 -9.80 5.31
C LEU A 113 4.99 -9.79 6.75
N ASN A 114 5.33 -10.80 7.56
CA ASN A 114 4.82 -10.91 8.93
C ASN A 114 5.33 -9.78 9.84
N LEU A 115 6.49 -9.21 9.54
CA LEU A 115 7.03 -8.06 10.26
C LEU A 115 6.30 -6.76 9.89
N ILE A 116 6.07 -6.52 8.61
CA ILE A 116 5.50 -5.28 8.04
C ILE A 116 3.97 -5.27 8.12
N ASN A 117 3.34 -6.42 7.87
CA ASN A 117 1.90 -6.63 7.86
C ASN A 117 1.52 -7.73 8.88
N PRO A 118 1.74 -7.52 10.18
CA PRO A 118 1.44 -8.55 11.17
C PRO A 118 -0.06 -8.80 11.28
N ILE A 119 -0.40 -9.99 11.75
CA ILE A 119 -1.75 -10.31 12.20
C ILE A 119 -1.90 -9.81 13.63
N ASP A 120 -2.60 -8.71 13.78
CA ASP A 120 -2.95 -8.21 15.12
C ASP A 120 -4.37 -8.64 15.48
N LYS A 121 -4.46 -9.64 16.36
CA LYS A 121 -5.75 -10.19 16.84
C LYS A 121 -6.58 -9.16 17.61
N ASN A 122 -5.96 -8.10 18.12
CA ASN A 122 -6.62 -7.03 18.84
C ASN A 122 -7.05 -5.88 17.92
N SER A 123 -6.68 -5.92 16.63
CA SER A 123 -7.08 -4.87 15.69
C SER A 123 -8.59 -4.92 15.40
N PRO A 124 -9.24 -3.76 15.21
CA PRO A 124 -10.65 -3.71 14.84
C PRO A 124 -10.98 -4.52 13.58
N ILE A 125 -10.05 -4.56 12.63
CA ILE A 125 -10.23 -5.31 11.39
C ILE A 125 -10.22 -6.82 11.63
N PHE A 126 -9.41 -7.32 12.56
CA PHE A 126 -9.41 -8.74 12.91
C PHE A 126 -10.71 -9.14 13.61
N THR A 127 -11.19 -8.30 14.53
CA THR A 127 -12.46 -8.52 15.23
C THR A 127 -13.64 -8.58 14.26
N GLU A 128 -13.62 -7.78 13.22
CA GLU A 128 -14.72 -7.65 12.26
C GLU A 128 -14.65 -8.72 11.14
N ARG A 129 -13.44 -9.06 10.67
CA ARG A 129 -13.22 -9.91 9.50
C ARG A 129 -12.44 -11.19 9.77
N GLY A 130 -11.89 -11.34 10.96
CA GLY A 130 -11.08 -12.50 11.38
C GLY A 130 -11.88 -13.62 12.05
N LYS A 131 -13.09 -13.35 12.53
CA LYS A 131 -13.95 -14.37 13.13
C LYS A 131 -14.40 -15.38 12.08
N GLY A 132 -14.05 -16.65 12.28
CA GLY A 132 -14.41 -17.73 11.34
C GLY A 132 -13.51 -17.86 10.12
N ILE A 133 -12.39 -17.14 10.07
CA ILE A 133 -11.38 -17.33 9.03
C ILE A 133 -10.54 -18.57 9.39
N ASP A 134 -10.60 -19.56 8.54
CA ASP A 134 -9.71 -20.72 8.58
C ASP A 134 -8.25 -20.26 8.47
N TYR A 135 -7.32 -20.92 9.16
CA TYR A 135 -5.90 -20.53 9.26
C TYR A 135 -5.21 -20.26 7.90
N GLY A 136 -5.76 -20.79 6.79
CA GLY A 136 -5.29 -20.53 5.43
C GLY A 136 -5.65 -19.13 4.84
N ASN A 137 -6.52 -18.34 5.49
CA ASN A 137 -7.03 -17.09 4.95
C ASN A 137 -6.59 -15.82 5.72
N TRP A 138 -5.55 -15.91 6.53
CA TRP A 138 -5.05 -14.81 7.37
C TRP A 138 -4.55 -13.61 6.59
N PHE A 139 -4.13 -13.80 5.33
CA PHE A 139 -3.83 -12.71 4.41
C PHE A 139 -4.95 -11.67 4.27
N ARG A 140 -6.22 -12.07 4.53
CA ARG A 140 -7.36 -11.14 4.51
C ARG A 140 -7.26 -10.05 5.58
N CYS A 141 -6.60 -10.30 6.71
CA CYS A 141 -6.39 -9.29 7.75
C CYS A 141 -5.08 -8.51 7.54
N GLN A 142 -4.04 -9.18 7.05
CA GLN A 142 -2.73 -8.57 6.79
C GLN A 142 -2.75 -7.51 5.67
N ARG A 143 -3.68 -7.59 4.73
CA ARG A 143 -3.76 -6.65 3.60
C ARG A 143 -4.14 -5.21 3.97
N TYR A 144 -4.60 -4.96 5.19
CA TYR A 144 -5.17 -3.66 5.58
C TYR A 144 -4.15 -2.70 6.21
N TYR A 145 -2.90 -2.77 5.80
CA TYR A 145 -1.86 -1.81 6.11
C TYR A 145 -1.63 -0.85 4.94
N LYS A 146 -1.07 0.34 5.21
CA LYS A 146 -0.77 1.36 4.19
C LYS A 146 0.19 0.86 3.12
N LEU A 147 1.26 0.14 3.52
CA LEU A 147 2.07 -0.70 2.65
C LEU A 147 1.63 -2.14 2.83
N ASN A 148 1.10 -2.74 1.78
CA ASN A 148 0.63 -4.10 1.79
C ASN A 148 1.51 -4.99 0.91
N LEU A 149 2.14 -6.00 1.50
CA LEU A 149 3.01 -6.97 0.84
C LEU A 149 2.30 -8.29 0.51
N THR A 150 1.03 -8.48 0.90
CA THR A 150 0.34 -9.76 0.69
C THR A 150 0.21 -10.14 -0.78
N ASN A 151 0.17 -9.14 -1.67
CA ASN A 151 0.05 -9.36 -3.11
C ASN A 151 1.32 -9.94 -3.76
N LEU A 152 2.46 -9.97 -3.07
CA LEU A 152 3.66 -10.67 -3.52
C LEU A 152 3.45 -12.20 -3.59
N PHE A 153 2.52 -12.72 -2.79
CA PHE A 153 2.25 -14.16 -2.63
C PHE A 153 1.05 -14.66 -3.46
N ASN A 154 0.47 -13.81 -4.28
CA ASN A 154 -0.60 -14.17 -5.23
C ASN A 154 -0.16 -13.88 -6.67
N ASP A 155 -1.06 -14.08 -7.64
CA ASP A 155 -0.79 -13.89 -9.07
C ASP A 155 -0.42 -12.46 -9.46
N LYS A 156 -0.76 -11.47 -8.63
CA LYS A 156 -0.46 -10.05 -8.90
C LYS A 156 1.02 -9.72 -8.82
N LYS A 157 1.77 -10.39 -7.92
CA LYS A 157 3.21 -10.16 -7.69
C LYS A 157 3.57 -8.67 -7.52
N THR A 158 2.74 -7.92 -6.79
CA THR A 158 2.88 -6.47 -6.59
C THR A 158 3.06 -6.13 -5.11
N ILE A 159 3.68 -4.99 -4.84
CA ILE A 159 3.46 -4.25 -3.60
C ILE A 159 2.26 -3.31 -3.80
N GLU A 160 1.48 -3.08 -2.76
CA GLU A 160 0.31 -2.19 -2.82
C GLU A 160 0.47 -1.05 -1.81
N ILE A 161 0.35 0.17 -2.31
CA ILE A 161 0.33 1.39 -1.49
C ILE A 161 -1.12 1.85 -1.32
N ARG A 162 -1.59 1.93 -0.07
CA ARG A 162 -2.99 2.20 0.28
C ARG A 162 -3.19 3.51 1.06
N SER A 163 -2.14 4.28 1.23
CA SER A 163 -2.13 5.44 2.14
C SER A 163 -2.84 6.69 1.60
N HIS A 164 -3.25 6.73 0.33
CA HIS A 164 -3.91 7.89 -0.25
C HIS A 164 -5.44 7.84 -0.10
N ALA A 165 -6.06 8.98 0.19
CA ALA A 165 -7.52 9.13 0.14
C ALA A 165 -8.04 8.93 -1.28
N GLY A 166 -9.32 8.55 -1.42
CA GLY A 166 -9.95 8.47 -2.73
C GLY A 166 -9.93 9.85 -3.42
N THR A 167 -9.68 9.84 -4.73
CA THR A 167 -9.66 11.07 -5.53
C THR A 167 -10.09 10.78 -6.96
N THR A 168 -10.79 11.75 -7.56
CA THR A 168 -11.10 11.79 -9.00
C THR A 168 -10.29 12.85 -9.74
N ASP A 169 -9.36 13.52 -9.06
CA ASP A 169 -8.46 14.49 -9.68
C ASP A 169 -7.24 13.80 -10.29
N ILE A 170 -7.18 13.84 -11.63
CA ILE A 170 -6.11 13.19 -12.40
C ILE A 170 -4.71 13.74 -12.06
N LYS A 171 -4.59 15.02 -11.72
CA LYS A 171 -3.30 15.62 -11.37
C LYS A 171 -2.77 15.06 -10.06
N THR A 172 -3.64 14.90 -9.08
CA THR A 172 -3.34 14.25 -7.80
C THR A 172 -2.93 12.79 -8.00
N ILE A 173 -3.64 12.05 -8.85
CA ILE A 173 -3.32 10.66 -9.18
C ILE A 173 -1.94 10.56 -9.81
N ILE A 174 -1.65 11.36 -10.84
CA ILE A 174 -0.35 11.37 -11.52
C ILE A 174 0.77 11.70 -10.54
N LYS A 175 0.61 12.77 -9.75
CA LYS A 175 1.61 13.16 -8.75
C LYS A 175 1.90 12.03 -7.75
N TRP A 176 0.88 11.29 -7.33
CA TRP A 176 1.03 10.19 -6.40
C TRP A 176 1.77 9.00 -7.02
N ILE A 177 1.45 8.67 -8.26
CA ILE A 177 2.15 7.64 -9.05
C ILE A 177 3.63 8.02 -9.18
N ASP A 178 3.93 9.25 -9.64
CA ASP A 178 5.30 9.76 -9.82
C ASP A 178 6.11 9.70 -8.54
N THR A 179 5.49 10.12 -7.43
CA THR A 179 6.15 10.10 -6.11
C THR A 179 6.60 8.68 -5.74
N TRP A 180 5.72 7.69 -5.92
CA TRP A 180 6.03 6.32 -5.53
C TRP A 180 6.97 5.63 -6.51
N GLU A 181 6.84 5.86 -7.81
CA GLU A 181 7.79 5.36 -8.80
C GLU A 181 9.20 5.88 -8.48
N GLN A 182 9.36 7.18 -8.27
CA GLN A 182 10.65 7.78 -7.93
C GLN A 182 11.23 7.24 -6.62
N LEU A 183 10.42 7.11 -5.57
CA LEU A 183 10.87 6.59 -4.29
C LEU A 183 11.31 5.12 -4.38
N ILE A 184 10.58 4.30 -5.14
CA ILE A 184 10.89 2.88 -5.31
C ILE A 184 12.13 2.71 -6.19
N ASP A 185 12.24 3.44 -7.29
CA ASP A 185 13.41 3.39 -8.17
C ASP A 185 14.66 3.81 -7.41
N THR A 186 14.60 4.90 -6.65
CA THR A 186 15.72 5.35 -5.80
C THR A 186 16.10 4.29 -4.78
N SER A 187 15.13 3.65 -4.11
CA SER A 187 15.40 2.62 -3.11
C SER A 187 15.88 1.30 -3.73
N ALA A 188 15.56 1.02 -4.98
CA ALA A 188 16.00 -0.18 -5.69
C ALA A 188 17.41 -0.05 -6.30
N LEU A 189 17.86 1.19 -6.57
CA LEU A 189 19.17 1.49 -7.17
C LEU A 189 20.31 1.61 -6.13
N LEU A 190 19.99 1.90 -4.88
CA LEU A 190 20.95 1.98 -3.75
C LEU A 190 21.03 0.65 -3.01
#